data_8ae092b11b630457c17bcc99e9b356ab
#
_entry.id   8ae092b11b630457c17bcc99e9b356ab
#
_cell.length_a   1.000
_cell.length_b   1.000
_cell.length_c   1.000
_cell.angle_alpha   90.00
_cell.angle_beta   90.00
_cell.angle_gamma   90.00
#
_symmetry.space_group_name_H-M   'P 1'
#
loop_
_entity.id
_entity.type
_entity.pdbx_description
1 polymer ?
#
loop_
_entity_poly.entity_id
_entity_poly.type
_entity_poly.pdbx_seq_one_letter_code
_entity_poly.pdbx_strand_id
1 'polypeptide(L)'
;FFIRPRRFGKSIFLSMLHSYYDCNQSAKFQSLFGNLWIGQHPTESQGKYQVLFLDFSQVSGNIDSLERNFDFYCSVKLDGFMRRYGESYSEETREKVRKAEFAMDKLAFIHDEAAQKGFSLYLIVDEYDNFTNVVLNEHGEKVYHAITHADGFYRDVFKKFKGNFERIFMMGVSPVTLDDVTSGFNIGWNISIKPEFDEMLGFSTADVIEMFTYYKEYGSIPADSDIDAIVNDMKPWYDNYCFAKQALNKNIRMFNCDMVLYYLRNYMDYGHAPEEMIDPNTKTDYGKMKKLLQFDKLDGERKGIIRKIAEEGQISAQLYESFSAYQIPKAEIFPSLLFYYGMLTIKGTRGSKLVLGIPNNNVRKQYYGYLEEEYQAKSYVDTNQLTDYYYDMAYDGKWEEGLRFMADAYAKVSSIRDGIEAERNLQGFFMAYLNLNDYYYTAPELELNHGYCDFFLLPDLTHYATKHSYILELKVLPKKDFEAKAEEQWQQAVEQIRQYAAAPRVEALRQGTTLHKIIMQFEGWNLKRMEEIY
;
A
#
# COMPACT_ATOMS: atom_id res chain seq x y z
N PHE A 1 -15.49 -5.94 11.39
CA PHE A 1 -14.18 -5.28 11.32
C PHE A 1 -13.89 -4.78 9.91
N PHE A 2 -13.02 -3.77 9.83
CA PHE A 2 -12.68 -3.10 8.58
C PHE A 2 -11.17 -2.92 8.45
N ILE A 3 -10.63 -3.29 7.31
CA ILE A 3 -9.19 -3.24 7.00
C ILE A 3 -8.98 -2.31 5.81
N ARG A 4 -8.03 -1.39 5.97
CA ARG A 4 -7.50 -0.55 4.88
C ARG A 4 -5.99 -0.38 5.05
N PRO A 5 -5.27 -0.15 3.97
CA PRO A 5 -3.86 0.20 4.04
C PRO A 5 -3.61 1.36 5.01
N ARG A 6 -2.37 1.55 5.41
CA ARG A 6 -2.01 2.72 6.21
C ARG A 6 -2.33 4.01 5.46
N ARG A 7 -2.58 5.08 6.24
CA ARG A 7 -2.77 6.45 5.72
C ARG A 7 -4.03 6.68 4.90
N PHE A 8 -5.02 5.79 5.02
CA PHE A 8 -6.36 5.96 4.44
C PHE A 8 -7.36 6.66 5.37
N GLY A 9 -6.92 7.27 6.47
CA GLY A 9 -7.80 8.01 7.37
C GLY A 9 -8.50 7.16 8.45
N LYS A 10 -8.04 5.94 8.73
CA LYS A 10 -8.66 5.01 9.72
C LYS A 10 -8.93 5.64 11.08
N SER A 11 -7.91 6.20 11.73
CA SER A 11 -8.02 6.73 13.10
C SER A 11 -8.93 7.96 13.16
N ILE A 12 -8.96 8.78 12.11
CA ILE A 12 -9.90 9.91 12.00
C ILE A 12 -11.33 9.38 11.94
N PHE A 13 -11.59 8.37 11.11
CA PHE A 13 -12.90 7.75 10.99
C PHE A 13 -13.37 7.15 12.33
N LEU A 14 -12.49 6.46 13.06
CA LEU A 14 -12.83 5.94 14.39
C LEU A 14 -13.15 7.07 15.38
N SER A 15 -12.46 8.19 15.31
CA SER A 15 -12.76 9.38 16.11
C SER A 15 -14.15 9.98 15.76
N MET A 16 -14.51 9.95 14.46
CA MET A 16 -15.86 10.34 14.02
C MET A 16 -16.92 9.39 14.57
N LEU A 17 -16.72 8.07 14.46
CA LEU A 17 -17.63 7.07 15.04
C LEU A 17 -17.78 7.25 16.56
N HIS A 18 -16.66 7.45 17.28
CA HIS A 18 -16.69 7.77 18.70
C HIS A 18 -17.56 8.98 18.98
N SER A 19 -17.31 10.09 18.29
CA SER A 19 -18.06 11.34 18.49
C SER A 19 -19.54 11.22 18.12
N TYR A 20 -19.88 10.37 17.16
CA TYR A 20 -21.24 10.15 16.71
C TYR A 20 -22.09 9.32 17.70
N TYR A 21 -21.50 8.25 18.25
CA TYR A 21 -22.22 7.29 19.09
C TYR A 21 -22.17 7.60 20.59
N ASP A 22 -21.17 8.38 21.04
CA ASP A 22 -20.99 8.69 22.46
C ASP A 22 -22.09 9.59 23.01
N CYS A 23 -22.79 9.11 24.03
CA CYS A 23 -23.87 9.86 24.69
C CYS A 23 -23.39 11.21 25.28
N ASN A 24 -22.13 11.31 25.71
CA ASN A 24 -21.55 12.56 26.23
C ASN A 24 -21.15 13.57 25.14
N GLN A 25 -21.18 13.19 23.86
CA GLN A 25 -20.90 14.09 22.75
C GLN A 25 -22.18 14.64 22.09
N SER A 26 -23.36 14.27 22.55
CA SER A 26 -24.63 14.67 21.96
C SER A 26 -24.80 16.19 21.83
N ALA A 27 -24.28 16.97 22.78
CA ALA A 27 -24.30 18.43 22.73
C ALA A 27 -23.48 19.02 21.56
N LYS A 28 -22.46 18.29 21.08
CA LYS A 28 -21.61 18.71 19.96
C LYS A 28 -22.08 18.18 18.61
N PHE A 29 -23.13 17.36 18.59
CA PHE A 29 -23.58 16.68 17.38
C PHE A 29 -23.82 17.66 16.23
N GLN A 30 -24.57 18.73 16.48
CA GLN A 30 -24.92 19.72 15.47
C GLN A 30 -23.66 20.44 14.92
N SER A 31 -22.70 20.76 15.76
CA SER A 31 -21.47 21.45 15.34
C SER A 31 -20.53 20.53 14.56
N LEU A 32 -20.51 19.22 14.85
CA LEU A 32 -19.62 18.26 14.20
C LEU A 32 -20.22 17.67 12.92
N PHE A 33 -21.53 17.41 12.92
CA PHE A 33 -22.19 16.62 11.88
C PHE A 33 -23.31 17.37 11.15
N GLY A 34 -23.76 18.54 11.65
CA GLY A 34 -24.97 19.22 11.15
C GLY A 34 -24.95 19.54 9.66
N ASN A 35 -23.78 19.84 9.09
CA ASN A 35 -23.61 20.11 7.65
C ASN A 35 -23.39 18.84 6.81
N LEU A 36 -23.26 17.68 7.44
CA LEU A 36 -23.06 16.41 6.75
C LEU A 36 -24.38 15.70 6.52
N TRP A 37 -24.44 14.79 5.53
CA TRP A 37 -25.62 13.98 5.27
C TRP A 37 -26.12 13.24 6.53
N ILE A 38 -25.21 12.64 7.30
CA ILE A 38 -25.55 11.91 8.53
C ILE A 38 -26.07 12.82 9.64
N GLY A 39 -25.71 14.10 9.64
CA GLY A 39 -26.22 15.09 10.57
C GLY A 39 -27.67 15.49 10.26
N GLN A 40 -28.03 15.48 8.97
CA GLN A 40 -29.40 15.73 8.50
C GLN A 40 -30.28 14.47 8.56
N HIS A 41 -29.66 13.26 8.54
CA HIS A 41 -30.33 11.96 8.57
C HIS A 41 -29.77 11.09 9.68
N PRO A 42 -29.82 11.51 10.97
CA PRO A 42 -29.23 10.74 12.06
C PRO A 42 -29.94 9.39 12.24
N THR A 43 -29.15 8.38 12.61
CA THR A 43 -29.70 7.07 12.95
C THR A 43 -30.29 7.08 14.36
N GLU A 44 -31.16 6.11 14.66
CA GLU A 44 -31.69 5.93 16.02
C GLU A 44 -30.61 5.68 17.08
N SER A 45 -29.43 5.22 16.68
CA SER A 45 -28.30 4.91 17.56
C SER A 45 -27.39 6.10 17.85
N GLN A 46 -27.66 7.29 17.28
CA GLN A 46 -26.83 8.47 17.51
C GLN A 46 -26.86 8.87 18.98
N GLY A 47 -25.68 9.06 19.60
CA GLY A 47 -25.53 9.53 20.97
C GLY A 47 -26.10 8.61 22.05
N LYS A 48 -26.23 7.29 21.79
CA LYS A 48 -26.86 6.34 22.72
C LYS A 48 -25.91 5.41 23.45
N TYR A 49 -24.61 5.46 23.13
CA TYR A 49 -23.67 4.51 23.70
C TYR A 49 -22.70 5.17 24.68
N GLN A 50 -22.29 4.40 25.67
CA GLN A 50 -21.06 4.67 26.41
C GLN A 50 -19.91 3.98 25.64
N VAL A 51 -18.97 4.76 25.14
CA VAL A 51 -17.95 4.27 24.21
C VAL A 51 -16.62 4.05 24.90
N LEU A 52 -16.08 2.82 24.81
CA LEU A 52 -14.70 2.50 25.14
C LEU A 52 -13.87 2.51 23.85
N PHE A 53 -12.84 3.35 23.79
CA PHE A 53 -11.91 3.42 22.68
C PHE A 53 -10.54 2.86 23.09
N LEU A 54 -10.08 1.84 22.37
CA LEU A 54 -8.78 1.21 22.55
C LEU A 54 -7.95 1.39 21.28
N ASP A 55 -6.69 1.76 21.45
CA ASP A 55 -5.69 1.83 20.38
C ASP A 55 -4.54 0.89 20.76
N PHE A 56 -4.46 -0.25 20.09
CA PHE A 56 -3.48 -1.28 20.44
C PHE A 56 -2.06 -0.94 19.97
N SER A 57 -1.86 0.12 19.18
CA SER A 57 -0.51 0.60 18.89
C SER A 57 0.23 1.12 20.13
N GLN A 58 -0.52 1.49 21.16
CA GLN A 58 0.03 1.99 22.42
C GLN A 58 0.51 0.88 23.37
N VAL A 59 0.28 -0.39 23.01
CA VAL A 59 0.76 -1.51 23.80
C VAL A 59 2.07 -2.02 23.24
N SER A 60 3.12 -1.94 24.02
CA SER A 60 4.47 -2.40 23.67
C SER A 60 5.04 -3.31 24.76
N GLY A 61 6.09 -4.03 24.42
CA GLY A 61 6.82 -4.90 25.34
C GLY A 61 7.28 -6.18 24.66
N ASN A 62 8.25 -6.85 25.31
CA ASN A 62 8.61 -8.21 24.93
C ASN A 62 7.48 -9.18 25.30
N ILE A 63 7.56 -10.41 24.82
CA ILE A 63 6.49 -11.40 24.99
C ILE A 63 6.15 -11.69 26.45
N ASP A 64 7.16 -11.74 27.33
CA ASP A 64 6.98 -12.06 28.73
C ASP A 64 6.24 -10.97 29.51
N SER A 65 6.25 -9.74 28.99
CA SER A 65 5.59 -8.57 29.58
C SER A 65 4.32 -8.15 28.84
N LEU A 66 4.05 -8.71 27.66
CA LEU A 66 3.01 -8.25 26.75
C LEU A 66 1.61 -8.36 27.36
N GLU A 67 1.27 -9.49 27.97
CA GLU A 67 -0.02 -9.70 28.64
C GLU A 67 -0.23 -8.71 29.77
N ARG A 68 0.77 -8.54 30.64
CA ARG A 68 0.72 -7.57 31.73
C ARG A 68 0.59 -6.14 31.22
N ASN A 69 1.34 -5.77 30.18
CA ASN A 69 1.29 -4.42 29.62
C ASN A 69 -0.06 -4.16 28.95
N PHE A 70 -0.64 -5.16 28.32
CA PHE A 70 -1.97 -5.11 27.74
C PHE A 70 -3.04 -4.92 28.83
N ASP A 71 -3.00 -5.72 29.90
CA ASP A 71 -3.94 -5.59 31.02
C ASP A 71 -3.82 -4.20 31.67
N PHE A 72 -2.60 -3.75 31.93
CA PHE A 72 -2.37 -2.40 32.46
C PHE A 72 -2.94 -1.31 31.53
N TYR A 73 -2.69 -1.41 30.23
CA TYR A 73 -3.24 -0.46 29.25
C TYR A 73 -4.78 -0.45 29.29
N CYS A 74 -5.41 -1.60 29.23
CA CYS A 74 -6.87 -1.72 29.29
C CYS A 74 -7.41 -1.19 30.63
N SER A 75 -6.72 -1.48 31.75
CA SER A 75 -7.08 -0.97 33.07
C SER A 75 -7.10 0.57 33.09
N VAL A 76 -6.07 1.21 32.56
CA VAL A 76 -6.00 2.69 32.46
C VAL A 76 -7.14 3.26 31.61
N LYS A 77 -7.48 2.59 30.50
CA LYS A 77 -8.60 3.03 29.63
C LYS A 77 -9.97 2.85 30.31
N LEU A 78 -10.15 1.78 31.08
CA LEU A 78 -11.38 1.55 31.86
C LEU A 78 -11.50 2.52 33.04
N ASP A 79 -10.42 2.89 33.68
CA ASP A 79 -10.40 3.98 34.68
C ASP A 79 -10.77 5.33 34.02
N GLY A 80 -10.30 5.57 32.81
CA GLY A 80 -10.71 6.72 31.99
C GLY A 80 -12.19 6.69 31.62
N PHE A 81 -12.72 5.51 31.28
CA PHE A 81 -14.15 5.30 31.04
C PHE A 81 -14.97 5.66 32.29
N MET A 82 -14.56 5.18 33.47
CA MET A 82 -15.25 5.51 34.71
C MET A 82 -15.15 6.99 35.08
N ARG A 83 -14.07 7.69 34.77
CA ARG A 83 -14.02 9.16 34.90
C ARG A 83 -15.02 9.87 34.00
N ARG A 84 -15.30 9.34 32.82
CA ARG A 84 -16.21 9.93 31.83
C ARG A 84 -17.68 9.66 32.11
N TYR A 85 -18.01 8.45 32.53
CA TYR A 85 -19.39 7.98 32.70
C TYR A 85 -19.76 7.64 34.15
N GLY A 86 -18.83 7.80 35.09
CA GLY A 86 -18.98 7.33 36.47
C GLY A 86 -20.18 7.90 37.23
N GLU A 87 -20.68 9.10 36.85
CA GLU A 87 -21.91 9.66 37.42
C GLU A 87 -23.16 8.81 37.12
N SER A 88 -23.12 8.03 36.04
CA SER A 88 -24.19 7.09 35.69
C SER A 88 -24.15 5.79 36.49
N TYR A 89 -23.05 5.51 37.22
CA TYR A 89 -22.82 4.28 37.98
C TYR A 89 -22.92 4.53 39.47
N SER A 90 -23.30 3.49 40.21
CA SER A 90 -23.36 3.52 41.69
C SER A 90 -21.96 3.70 42.30
N GLU A 91 -21.91 4.25 43.52
CA GLU A 91 -20.65 4.33 44.27
C GLU A 91 -20.02 2.97 44.50
N GLU A 92 -20.87 1.95 44.76
CA GLU A 92 -20.42 0.57 44.94
C GLU A 92 -19.63 0.06 43.72
N THR A 93 -20.17 0.24 42.50
CA THR A 93 -19.49 -0.18 41.26
C THR A 93 -18.24 0.65 40.99
N ARG A 94 -18.28 1.97 41.22
CA ARG A 94 -17.09 2.82 41.11
C ARG A 94 -15.95 2.34 42.04
N GLU A 95 -16.30 1.92 43.25
CA GLU A 95 -15.34 1.43 44.19
C GLU A 95 -14.81 0.03 43.83
N LYS A 96 -15.68 -0.88 43.33
CA LYS A 96 -15.28 -2.20 42.82
C LYS A 96 -14.29 -2.05 41.66
N VAL A 97 -14.58 -1.18 40.67
CA VAL A 97 -13.70 -0.91 39.55
C VAL A 97 -12.35 -0.33 39.99
N ARG A 98 -12.36 0.58 40.96
CA ARG A 98 -11.12 1.15 41.51
C ARG A 98 -10.22 0.12 42.20
N LYS A 99 -10.83 -0.85 42.89
CA LYS A 99 -10.12 -1.90 43.64
C LYS A 99 -9.74 -3.12 42.82
N ALA A 100 -10.35 -3.31 41.64
CA ALA A 100 -10.06 -4.44 40.77
C ALA A 100 -8.62 -4.41 40.27
N GLU A 101 -7.93 -5.53 40.36
CA GLU A 101 -6.55 -5.70 39.97
C GLU A 101 -6.43 -5.82 38.43
N PHE A 102 -7.34 -6.59 37.81
CA PHE A 102 -7.29 -6.88 36.38
C PHE A 102 -8.32 -6.07 35.58
N ALA A 103 -7.94 -5.67 34.36
CA ALA A 103 -8.80 -4.91 33.47
C ALA A 103 -10.12 -5.62 33.15
N MET A 104 -10.08 -6.93 32.99
CA MET A 104 -11.29 -7.70 32.67
C MET A 104 -12.28 -7.80 33.82
N ASP A 105 -11.83 -7.73 35.07
CA ASP A 105 -12.71 -7.63 36.24
C ASP A 105 -13.38 -6.25 36.32
N LYS A 106 -12.61 -5.18 36.01
CA LYS A 106 -13.18 -3.82 35.89
C LYS A 106 -14.30 -3.79 34.85
N LEU A 107 -14.03 -4.38 33.67
CA LEU A 107 -15.01 -4.44 32.58
C LEU A 107 -16.27 -5.22 33.00
N ALA A 108 -16.12 -6.34 33.71
CA ALA A 108 -17.25 -7.13 34.18
C ALA A 108 -18.14 -6.34 35.13
N PHE A 109 -17.58 -5.60 36.11
CA PHE A 109 -18.35 -4.74 37.02
C PHE A 109 -19.07 -3.61 36.27
N ILE A 110 -18.43 -2.98 35.28
CA ILE A 110 -19.03 -1.95 34.43
C ILE A 110 -20.21 -2.51 33.64
N HIS A 111 -20.01 -3.65 32.97
CA HIS A 111 -21.03 -4.30 32.17
C HIS A 111 -22.25 -4.73 32.99
N ASP A 112 -22.02 -5.35 34.17
CA ASP A 112 -23.09 -5.86 35.02
C ASP A 112 -24.07 -4.73 35.43
N GLU A 113 -23.57 -3.58 35.88
CA GLU A 113 -24.42 -2.46 36.22
C GLU A 113 -24.99 -1.76 34.97
N ALA A 114 -24.22 -1.64 33.89
CA ALA A 114 -24.70 -1.09 32.62
C ALA A 114 -25.93 -1.86 32.11
N ALA A 115 -25.86 -3.21 32.15
CA ALA A 115 -26.97 -4.08 31.76
C ALA A 115 -28.19 -3.89 32.64
N GLN A 116 -28.01 -3.80 33.98
CA GLN A 116 -29.09 -3.56 34.93
C GLN A 116 -29.80 -2.20 34.71
N LYS A 117 -29.04 -1.18 34.33
CA LYS A 117 -29.56 0.18 34.08
C LYS A 117 -29.98 0.43 32.63
N GLY A 118 -29.78 -0.53 31.72
CA GLY A 118 -30.11 -0.43 30.31
C GLY A 118 -29.18 0.48 29.53
N PHE A 119 -27.91 0.63 29.96
CA PHE A 119 -26.90 1.35 29.19
C PHE A 119 -26.29 0.43 28.13
N SER A 120 -26.15 0.93 26.89
CA SER A 120 -25.50 0.23 25.79
C SER A 120 -24.02 0.57 25.72
N LEU A 121 -23.17 -0.43 25.73
CA LEU A 121 -21.71 -0.29 25.63
C LEU A 121 -21.24 -0.53 24.20
N TYR A 122 -20.38 0.35 23.70
CA TYR A 122 -19.77 0.23 22.38
C TYR A 122 -18.24 0.21 22.51
N LEU A 123 -17.61 -0.82 21.94
CA LEU A 123 -16.16 -0.95 21.87
C LEU A 123 -15.66 -0.53 20.48
N ILE A 124 -14.74 0.42 20.43
CA ILE A 124 -13.99 0.79 19.24
C ILE A 124 -12.52 0.42 19.44
N VAL A 125 -11.93 -0.33 18.49
CA VAL A 125 -10.53 -0.76 18.56
C VAL A 125 -9.80 -0.29 17.30
N ASP A 126 -8.75 0.50 17.49
CA ASP A 126 -7.78 0.82 16.42
C ASP A 126 -6.57 -0.10 16.50
N GLU A 127 -5.99 -0.40 15.34
CA GLU A 127 -4.81 -1.26 15.17
C GLU A 127 -4.90 -2.61 15.91
N TYR A 128 -6.07 -3.27 15.82
CA TYR A 128 -6.31 -4.54 16.50
C TYR A 128 -5.28 -5.63 16.14
N ASP A 129 -4.65 -5.52 14.99
CA ASP A 129 -3.65 -6.44 14.45
C ASP A 129 -2.20 -6.08 14.84
N ASN A 130 -1.99 -5.03 15.64
CA ASN A 130 -0.64 -4.56 16.00
C ASN A 130 0.17 -5.64 16.75
N PHE A 131 -0.46 -6.39 17.65
CA PHE A 131 0.20 -7.48 18.37
C PHE A 131 0.75 -8.57 17.47
N THR A 132 -0.04 -8.97 16.47
CA THR A 132 0.39 -9.96 15.48
C THR A 132 1.61 -9.50 14.72
N ASN A 133 1.63 -8.24 14.33
CA ASN A 133 2.75 -7.67 13.59
C ASN A 133 4.02 -7.61 14.45
N VAL A 134 3.91 -7.23 15.74
CA VAL A 134 5.06 -7.20 16.66
C VAL A 134 5.60 -8.60 16.91
N VAL A 135 4.72 -9.54 17.24
CA VAL A 135 5.11 -10.91 17.58
C VAL A 135 5.68 -11.67 16.40
N LEU A 136 5.07 -11.53 15.20
CA LEU A 136 5.59 -12.14 14.00
C LEU A 136 6.95 -11.58 13.61
N ASN A 137 7.18 -10.27 13.80
CA ASN A 137 8.42 -9.61 13.44
C ASN A 137 9.59 -9.94 14.37
N GLU A 138 9.34 -10.13 15.67
CA GLU A 138 10.40 -10.23 16.67
C GLU A 138 10.68 -11.67 17.14
N HIS A 139 9.69 -12.54 17.16
CA HIS A 139 9.75 -13.80 17.90
C HIS A 139 9.37 -15.07 17.12
N GLY A 140 8.84 -14.93 15.89
CA GLY A 140 8.48 -16.05 15.04
C GLY A 140 7.19 -16.79 15.44
N GLU A 141 6.91 -17.84 14.68
CA GLU A 141 5.64 -18.58 14.66
C GLU A 141 5.23 -19.20 16.00
N LYS A 142 6.20 -19.77 16.75
CA LYS A 142 5.90 -20.46 18.03
C LYS A 142 5.32 -19.54 19.08
N VAL A 143 5.77 -18.31 19.10
CA VAL A 143 5.37 -17.30 20.06
C VAL A 143 4.02 -16.72 19.72
N TYR A 144 3.75 -16.53 18.43
CA TYR A 144 2.44 -16.14 17.96
C TYR A 144 1.37 -17.15 18.39
N HIS A 145 1.64 -18.46 18.23
CA HIS A 145 0.76 -19.52 18.72
C HIS A 145 0.44 -19.41 20.20
N ALA A 146 1.43 -19.11 21.04
CA ALA A 146 1.23 -19.01 22.48
C ALA A 146 0.26 -17.86 22.86
N ILE A 147 0.15 -16.82 22.06
CA ILE A 147 -0.70 -15.64 22.33
C ILE A 147 -2.10 -15.81 21.75
N THR A 148 -2.23 -16.42 20.57
CA THR A 148 -3.49 -16.48 19.80
C THR A 148 -4.21 -17.82 19.87
N HIS A 149 -3.52 -18.91 20.24
CA HIS A 149 -4.09 -20.26 20.30
C HIS A 149 -5.11 -20.42 21.44
N ALA A 150 -5.72 -21.61 21.56
CA ALA A 150 -6.89 -21.91 22.40
C ALA A 150 -6.85 -21.37 23.84
N ASP A 151 -5.66 -21.27 24.45
CA ASP A 151 -5.42 -20.79 25.81
C ASP A 151 -4.68 -19.43 25.83
N GLY A 152 -4.51 -18.77 24.67
CA GLY A 152 -3.80 -17.50 24.56
C GLY A 152 -4.62 -16.33 25.13
N PHE A 153 -3.95 -15.42 25.86
CA PHE A 153 -4.60 -14.28 26.53
C PHE A 153 -5.38 -13.40 25.55
N TYR A 154 -4.88 -13.21 24.34
CA TYR A 154 -5.50 -12.34 23.33
C TYR A 154 -6.88 -12.87 22.91
N ARG A 155 -6.99 -14.18 22.69
CA ARG A 155 -8.27 -14.82 22.40
C ARG A 155 -9.26 -14.72 23.56
N ASP A 156 -8.78 -14.92 24.79
CA ASP A 156 -9.63 -14.82 25.98
C ASP A 156 -10.18 -13.41 26.17
N VAL A 157 -9.36 -12.39 25.95
CA VAL A 157 -9.78 -10.98 25.96
C VAL A 157 -10.88 -10.70 24.94
N PHE A 158 -10.74 -11.14 23.69
CA PHE A 158 -11.77 -10.92 22.68
C PHE A 158 -13.07 -11.67 22.97
N LYS A 159 -13.01 -12.84 23.60
CA LYS A 159 -14.22 -13.53 24.11
C LYS A 159 -14.93 -12.70 25.18
N LYS A 160 -14.18 -12.12 26.10
CA LYS A 160 -14.74 -11.23 27.14
C LYS A 160 -15.31 -9.96 26.52
N PHE A 161 -14.64 -9.34 25.54
CA PHE A 161 -15.21 -8.21 24.83
C PHE A 161 -16.55 -8.54 24.17
N LYS A 162 -16.64 -9.68 23.47
CA LYS A 162 -17.89 -10.15 22.87
C LYS A 162 -19.04 -10.27 23.87
N GLY A 163 -18.76 -10.74 25.08
CA GLY A 163 -19.76 -10.92 26.13
C GLY A 163 -20.19 -9.61 26.81
N ASN A 164 -19.39 -8.55 26.72
CA ASN A 164 -19.56 -7.34 27.51
C ASN A 164 -19.98 -6.09 26.69
N PHE A 165 -19.87 -6.13 25.36
CA PHE A 165 -20.25 -5.00 24.50
C PHE A 165 -21.39 -5.38 23.57
N GLU A 166 -22.37 -4.48 23.43
CA GLU A 166 -23.47 -4.63 22.47
C GLU A 166 -22.97 -4.47 21.03
N ARG A 167 -22.02 -3.56 20.83
CA ARG A 167 -21.40 -3.28 19.55
C ARG A 167 -19.89 -3.26 19.66
N ILE A 168 -19.23 -3.85 18.66
CA ILE A 168 -17.77 -3.81 18.52
C ILE A 168 -17.43 -3.43 17.10
N PHE A 169 -16.59 -2.40 16.94
CA PHE A 169 -16.02 -2.04 15.66
C PHE A 169 -14.49 -1.99 15.74
N MET A 170 -13.83 -2.71 14.85
CA MET A 170 -12.38 -2.85 14.88
C MET A 170 -11.79 -2.46 13.54
N MET A 171 -10.69 -1.70 13.57
CA MET A 171 -9.90 -1.36 12.40
C MET A 171 -8.45 -1.84 12.52
N GLY A 172 -7.88 -2.20 11.37
CA GLY A 172 -6.48 -2.64 11.26
C GLY A 172 -5.98 -2.56 9.84
N VAL A 173 -4.83 -3.18 9.61
CA VAL A 173 -4.17 -3.26 8.31
C VAL A 173 -4.18 -4.67 7.74
N SER A 174 -4.29 -5.70 8.58
CA SER A 174 -4.18 -7.10 8.19
C SER A 174 -5.28 -7.97 8.79
N PRO A 175 -5.82 -8.97 8.07
CA PRO A 175 -6.81 -9.91 8.59
C PRO A 175 -6.18 -11.06 9.40
N VAL A 176 -4.89 -11.00 9.69
CA VAL A 176 -4.07 -12.13 10.21
C VAL A 176 -4.55 -12.67 11.57
N THR A 177 -5.07 -11.81 12.43
CA THR A 177 -5.42 -12.22 13.80
C THR A 177 -6.77 -12.91 13.94
N LEU A 178 -7.64 -12.72 12.97
CA LEU A 178 -9.06 -13.02 13.15
C LEU A 178 -9.38 -14.49 12.99
N ASP A 179 -8.59 -15.23 12.22
CA ASP A 179 -8.85 -16.65 11.99
C ASP A 179 -8.48 -17.50 13.20
N ASP A 180 -7.40 -17.19 13.91
CA ASP A 180 -7.00 -17.88 15.15
C ASP A 180 -7.91 -17.50 16.33
N VAL A 181 -8.42 -16.28 16.34
CA VAL A 181 -9.38 -15.80 17.33
C VAL A 181 -10.80 -16.33 17.04
N THR A 182 -11.13 -16.62 15.76
CA THR A 182 -12.50 -16.94 15.33
C THR A 182 -13.01 -18.31 15.72
N SER A 183 -12.19 -19.30 16.08
CA SER A 183 -12.73 -20.57 16.61
C SER A 183 -13.51 -20.40 17.93
N GLY A 184 -13.54 -19.19 18.49
CA GLY A 184 -14.40 -18.74 19.59
C GLY A 184 -15.08 -17.40 19.36
N PHE A 185 -14.77 -16.69 18.25
CA PHE A 185 -15.24 -15.34 17.92
C PHE A 185 -15.97 -15.31 16.55
N ASN A 186 -16.84 -16.28 16.31
CA ASN A 186 -17.61 -16.45 15.07
C ASN A 186 -18.56 -15.27 14.71
N ILE A 187 -18.21 -14.01 15.08
CA ILE A 187 -19.12 -12.86 14.97
C ILE A 187 -18.47 -11.66 14.28
N GLY A 188 -17.15 -11.67 14.06
CA GLY A 188 -16.50 -10.58 13.34
C GLY A 188 -16.76 -10.66 11.85
N TRP A 189 -17.67 -9.82 11.35
CA TRP A 189 -17.92 -9.72 9.91
C TRP A 189 -16.86 -8.85 9.23
N ASN A 190 -16.11 -9.41 8.29
CA ASN A 190 -15.20 -8.64 7.46
C ASN A 190 -15.99 -7.85 6.42
N ILE A 191 -16.04 -6.53 6.58
CA ILE A 191 -16.70 -5.63 5.64
C ILE A 191 -15.73 -4.96 4.65
N SER A 192 -14.44 -5.28 4.73
CA SER A 192 -13.37 -4.61 3.99
C SER A 192 -13.47 -4.72 2.48
N ILE A 193 -13.94 -5.87 1.99
CA ILE A 193 -14.02 -6.18 0.55
C ILE A 193 -15.46 -6.16 0.02
N LYS A 194 -16.39 -5.62 0.81
CA LYS A 194 -17.78 -5.48 0.38
C LYS A 194 -17.97 -4.21 -0.43
N PRO A 195 -18.77 -4.25 -1.49
CA PRO A 195 -18.94 -3.12 -2.40
C PRO A 195 -19.54 -1.89 -1.75
N GLU A 196 -20.33 -2.07 -0.68
CA GLU A 196 -20.93 -0.97 0.08
C GLU A 196 -19.91 -0.16 0.87
N PHE A 197 -18.74 -0.74 1.16
CA PHE A 197 -17.69 -0.14 1.96
C PHE A 197 -16.40 0.14 1.16
N ASP A 198 -16.43 -0.02 -0.17
CA ASP A 198 -15.26 0.23 -1.02
C ASP A 198 -14.77 1.66 -0.90
N GLU A 199 -15.70 2.62 -0.89
CA GLU A 199 -15.47 4.06 -0.85
C GLU A 199 -15.48 4.64 0.58
N MET A 200 -15.52 3.80 1.63
CA MET A 200 -15.68 4.27 3.01
C MET A 200 -14.47 5.06 3.51
N LEU A 201 -13.27 4.74 3.04
CA LEU A 201 -12.03 5.46 3.35
C LEU A 201 -11.19 5.65 2.08
N GLY A 202 -10.44 6.73 2.05
CA GLY A 202 -9.77 7.25 0.88
C GLY A 202 -10.49 8.51 0.41
N PHE A 203 -9.99 9.15 -0.63
CA PHE A 203 -10.68 10.22 -1.34
C PHE A 203 -11.02 9.76 -2.75
N SER A 204 -12.23 10.00 -3.21
CA SER A 204 -12.58 9.89 -4.61
C SER A 204 -12.03 11.07 -5.41
N THR A 205 -12.02 10.98 -6.74
CA THR A 205 -11.67 12.12 -7.60
C THR A 205 -12.55 13.34 -7.30
N ALA A 206 -13.84 13.13 -7.00
CA ALA A 206 -14.76 14.21 -6.66
C ALA A 206 -14.38 14.90 -5.35
N ASP A 207 -14.03 14.11 -4.31
CA ASP A 207 -13.59 14.66 -3.02
C ASP A 207 -12.32 15.50 -3.17
N VAL A 208 -11.37 15.05 -4.00
CA VAL A 208 -10.13 15.80 -4.26
C VAL A 208 -10.41 17.10 -4.99
N ILE A 209 -11.25 17.08 -6.03
CA ILE A 209 -11.68 18.30 -6.74
C ILE A 209 -12.35 19.28 -5.78
N GLU A 210 -13.31 18.83 -4.98
CA GLU A 210 -14.00 19.66 -3.99
C GLU A 210 -13.03 20.27 -2.99
N MET A 211 -12.09 19.47 -2.46
CA MET A 211 -11.07 19.92 -1.51
C MET A 211 -10.20 21.03 -2.11
N PHE A 212 -9.63 20.83 -3.30
CA PHE A 212 -8.75 21.83 -3.93
C PHE A 212 -9.55 23.09 -4.35
N THR A 213 -10.79 22.92 -4.80
CA THR A 213 -11.70 24.05 -5.11
C THR A 213 -11.94 24.88 -3.87
N TYR A 214 -12.25 24.25 -2.73
CA TYR A 214 -12.44 24.95 -1.46
C TYR A 214 -11.20 25.77 -1.06
N TYR A 215 -10.01 25.19 -1.09
CA TYR A 215 -8.78 25.90 -0.72
C TYR A 215 -8.40 26.98 -1.72
N LYS A 216 -8.76 26.85 -3.01
CA LYS A 216 -8.62 27.89 -4.01
C LYS A 216 -9.56 29.07 -3.72
N GLU A 217 -10.82 28.81 -3.45
CA GLU A 217 -11.83 29.85 -3.10
C GLU A 217 -11.47 30.54 -1.78
N TYR A 218 -10.89 29.81 -0.83
CA TYR A 218 -10.43 30.35 0.45
C TYR A 218 -9.12 31.16 0.32
N GLY A 219 -8.48 31.16 -0.82
CA GLY A 219 -7.23 31.89 -1.10
C GLY A 219 -5.97 31.23 -0.53
N SER A 220 -6.05 29.94 -0.18
CA SER A 220 -4.90 29.19 0.34
C SER A 220 -4.02 28.60 -0.75
N ILE A 221 -4.49 28.53 -1.99
CA ILE A 221 -3.73 28.16 -3.19
C ILE A 221 -3.94 29.22 -4.26
N PRO A 222 -3.03 29.36 -5.25
CA PRO A 222 -3.10 30.40 -6.29
C PRO A 222 -4.45 30.40 -7.01
N ALA A 223 -5.00 31.60 -7.26
CA ALA A 223 -6.31 31.76 -7.87
C ALA A 223 -6.38 31.29 -9.34
N ASP A 224 -5.25 31.23 -10.03
CA ASP A 224 -5.08 30.75 -11.41
C ASP A 224 -4.81 29.23 -11.48
N SER A 225 -4.76 28.51 -10.37
CA SER A 225 -4.55 27.07 -10.34
C SER A 225 -5.61 26.32 -11.16
N ASP A 226 -5.18 25.43 -12.03
CA ASP A 226 -6.03 24.52 -12.78
C ASP A 226 -6.25 23.23 -11.94
N ILE A 227 -7.44 23.08 -11.35
CA ILE A 227 -7.77 21.96 -10.46
C ILE A 227 -7.75 20.62 -11.24
N ASP A 228 -8.22 20.61 -12.48
CA ASP A 228 -8.22 19.38 -13.29
C ASP A 228 -6.79 18.95 -13.64
N ALA A 229 -5.91 19.89 -13.94
CA ALA A 229 -4.48 19.60 -14.15
C ALA A 229 -3.84 19.03 -12.87
N ILE A 230 -4.09 19.64 -11.70
CA ILE A 230 -3.61 19.17 -10.39
C ILE A 230 -4.07 17.74 -10.13
N VAL A 231 -5.35 17.45 -10.31
CA VAL A 231 -5.90 16.11 -10.08
C VAL A 231 -5.32 15.08 -11.04
N ASN A 232 -5.14 15.46 -12.32
CA ASN A 232 -4.55 14.57 -13.31
C ASN A 232 -3.06 14.29 -13.04
N ASP A 233 -2.33 15.24 -12.46
CA ASP A 233 -0.95 15.03 -12.00
C ASP A 233 -0.88 14.05 -10.81
N MET A 234 -1.79 14.17 -9.85
CA MET A 234 -1.84 13.27 -8.68
C MET A 234 -2.29 11.83 -9.00
N LYS A 235 -3.17 11.63 -9.99
CA LYS A 235 -3.77 10.30 -10.28
C LYS A 235 -2.74 9.19 -10.48
N PRO A 236 -1.69 9.33 -11.30
CA PRO A 236 -0.69 8.28 -11.49
C PRO A 236 0.03 7.90 -10.20
N TRP A 237 0.10 8.81 -9.23
CA TRP A 237 0.90 8.68 -8.03
C TRP A 237 0.15 8.18 -6.80
N TYR A 238 -1.14 8.54 -6.64
CA TYR A 238 -1.85 8.35 -5.37
C TYR A 238 -3.20 7.64 -5.50
N ASP A 239 -3.74 7.53 -6.72
CA ASP A 239 -5.06 6.96 -7.02
C ASP A 239 -4.99 5.44 -7.30
N ASN A 240 -6.08 4.94 -7.87
CA ASN A 240 -6.29 3.61 -8.42
C ASN A 240 -6.55 2.49 -7.41
N TYR A 241 -6.83 2.79 -6.15
CA TYR A 241 -7.24 1.76 -5.21
C TYR A 241 -8.70 1.34 -5.42
N CYS A 242 -8.90 0.02 -5.51
CA CYS A 242 -10.19 -0.64 -5.56
C CYS A 242 -10.13 -1.85 -4.62
N PHE A 243 -11.01 -1.90 -3.63
CA PHE A 243 -10.97 -2.89 -2.57
C PHE A 243 -12.04 -3.98 -2.72
N ALA A 244 -13.08 -3.75 -3.51
CA ALA A 244 -14.16 -4.70 -3.74
C ALA A 244 -14.25 -5.09 -5.22
N LYS A 245 -14.42 -6.39 -5.50
CA LYS A 245 -14.57 -6.90 -6.87
C LYS A 245 -15.73 -6.25 -7.62
N GLN A 246 -16.84 -6.04 -6.95
CA GLN A 246 -18.06 -5.46 -7.54
C GLN A 246 -17.91 -3.95 -7.81
N ALA A 247 -16.99 -3.27 -7.12
CA ALA A 247 -16.69 -1.86 -7.36
C ALA A 247 -15.92 -1.61 -8.66
N LEU A 248 -15.39 -2.66 -9.30
CA LEU A 248 -14.77 -2.54 -10.63
C LEU A 248 -15.68 -1.87 -11.67
N ASN A 249 -16.98 -2.11 -11.59
CA ASN A 249 -17.97 -1.58 -12.54
C ASN A 249 -18.34 -0.10 -12.27
N LYS A 250 -18.04 0.43 -11.09
CA LYS A 250 -18.39 1.81 -10.72
C LYS A 250 -17.45 2.86 -11.34
N ASN A 251 -16.32 2.46 -11.86
CA ASN A 251 -15.27 3.36 -12.38
C ASN A 251 -14.79 4.41 -11.37
N ILE A 252 -15.04 4.18 -10.08
CA ILE A 252 -14.55 5.01 -8.98
C ILE A 252 -13.31 4.33 -8.40
N ARG A 253 -12.27 5.11 -8.16
CA ARG A 253 -11.03 4.66 -7.52
C ARG A 253 -10.71 5.62 -6.40
N MET A 254 -9.98 5.10 -5.41
CA MET A 254 -9.69 5.85 -4.19
C MET A 254 -8.24 6.29 -4.18
N PHE A 255 -8.04 7.56 -3.85
CA PHE A 255 -6.75 8.12 -3.52
C PHE A 255 -6.35 7.77 -2.08
N ASN A 256 -5.05 7.65 -1.83
CA ASN A 256 -4.51 7.63 -0.48
C ASN A 256 -4.63 9.03 0.14
N CYS A 257 -5.30 9.15 1.28
CA CYS A 257 -5.58 10.45 1.92
C CYS A 257 -4.31 11.24 2.26
N ASP A 258 -3.32 10.58 2.84
CA ASP A 258 -2.09 11.22 3.32
C ASP A 258 -1.29 11.83 2.16
N MET A 259 -1.26 11.12 1.03
CA MET A 259 -0.58 11.59 -0.17
C MET A 259 -1.26 12.80 -0.81
N VAL A 260 -2.60 12.82 -0.83
CA VAL A 260 -3.36 13.99 -1.30
C VAL A 260 -3.11 15.19 -0.40
N LEU A 261 -3.11 14.97 0.93
CA LEU A 261 -2.83 16.05 1.90
C LEU A 261 -1.37 16.54 1.83
N TYR A 262 -0.42 15.65 1.54
CA TYR A 262 0.97 16.01 1.28
C TYR A 262 1.09 16.93 0.06
N TYR A 263 0.43 16.57 -1.05
CA TYR A 263 0.42 17.39 -2.27
C TYR A 263 -0.25 18.74 -2.04
N LEU A 264 -1.43 18.75 -1.40
CA LEU A 264 -2.16 19.96 -1.07
C LEU A 264 -1.31 20.91 -0.20
N ARG A 265 -0.63 20.39 0.82
CA ARG A 265 0.23 21.16 1.69
C ARG A 265 1.36 21.83 0.91
N ASN A 266 2.04 21.10 0.03
CA ASN A 266 3.07 21.67 -0.84
C ASN A 266 2.50 22.78 -1.73
N TYR A 267 1.31 22.56 -2.29
CA TYR A 267 0.64 23.55 -3.11
C TYR A 267 0.27 24.82 -2.34
N MET A 268 -0.14 24.68 -1.07
CA MET A 268 -0.42 25.82 -0.18
C MET A 268 0.87 26.58 0.21
N ASP A 269 1.94 25.85 0.46
CA ASP A 269 3.20 26.44 0.95
C ASP A 269 4.02 27.10 -0.19
N TYR A 270 3.99 26.53 -1.40
CA TYR A 270 4.87 26.91 -2.51
C TYR A 270 4.16 27.31 -3.80
N GLY A 271 2.87 27.03 -3.94
CA GLY A 271 2.07 27.33 -5.13
C GLY A 271 2.25 26.36 -6.31
N HIS A 272 2.94 25.26 -6.10
CA HIS A 272 3.18 24.23 -7.12
C HIS A 272 3.21 22.80 -6.53
N ALA A 273 3.22 21.79 -7.40
CA ALA A 273 3.37 20.39 -7.02
C ALA A 273 4.66 20.15 -6.22
N PRO A 274 4.69 19.11 -5.34
CA PRO A 274 5.94 18.73 -4.67
C PRO A 274 6.98 18.25 -5.70
N GLU A 275 8.24 18.62 -5.50
CA GLU A 275 9.35 18.13 -6.33
C GLU A 275 9.48 16.60 -6.25
N GLU A 276 9.38 16.05 -5.02
CA GLU A 276 9.26 14.60 -4.83
C GLU A 276 7.80 14.24 -4.59
N MET A 277 7.20 13.49 -5.52
CA MET A 277 5.81 13.02 -5.41
C MET A 277 5.58 12.01 -4.28
N ILE A 278 6.65 11.50 -3.66
CA ILE A 278 6.59 10.57 -2.54
C ILE A 278 7.02 11.30 -1.27
N ASP A 279 6.09 11.44 -0.30
CA ASP A 279 6.44 11.97 1.02
C ASP A 279 7.56 11.10 1.64
N PRO A 280 8.72 11.70 2.00
CA PRO A 280 9.82 10.99 2.65
C PRO A 280 9.40 10.18 3.89
N ASN A 281 8.37 10.63 4.61
CA ASN A 281 7.82 9.91 5.76
C ASN A 281 7.07 8.62 5.38
N THR A 282 6.68 8.44 4.11
CA THR A 282 6.06 7.19 3.65
C THR A 282 7.07 6.10 3.33
N LYS A 283 8.34 6.45 3.14
CA LYS A 283 9.43 5.49 2.90
C LYS A 283 9.56 4.44 4.02
N THR A 284 9.09 4.74 5.23
CA THR A 284 9.07 3.78 6.36
C THR A 284 8.12 2.60 6.18
N ASP A 285 7.07 2.73 5.37
CA ASP A 285 6.13 1.60 5.10
C ASP A 285 6.77 0.54 4.19
N TYR A 286 7.79 0.91 3.41
CA TYR A 286 8.64 0.01 2.64
C TYR A 286 9.31 -1.08 3.48
N GLY A 287 9.72 -0.77 4.70
CA GLY A 287 10.31 -1.73 5.64
C GLY A 287 9.40 -2.93 5.96
N LYS A 288 8.07 -2.82 5.74
CA LYS A 288 7.14 -3.92 5.95
C LYS A 288 7.18 -4.97 4.84
N MET A 289 7.31 -4.55 3.58
CA MET A 289 7.50 -5.50 2.47
C MET A 289 8.77 -6.33 2.69
N LYS A 290 9.86 -5.69 3.10
CA LYS A 290 11.11 -6.39 3.49
C LYS A 290 10.87 -7.42 4.59
N LYS A 291 10.15 -7.04 5.65
CA LYS A 291 9.83 -7.94 6.76
C LYS A 291 8.99 -9.14 6.31
N LEU A 292 7.98 -8.92 5.47
CA LEU A 292 7.18 -10.00 4.90
C LEU A 292 8.00 -10.97 4.05
N LEU A 293 9.06 -10.49 3.39
CA LEU A 293 9.97 -11.31 2.60
C LEU A 293 10.98 -12.07 3.47
N GLN A 294 11.31 -11.57 4.67
CA GLN A 294 12.17 -12.29 5.62
C GLN A 294 11.56 -13.61 6.11
N PHE A 295 10.23 -13.78 6.00
CA PHE A 295 9.55 -15.05 6.26
C PHE A 295 9.75 -16.10 5.15
N ASP A 296 10.38 -15.75 4.04
CA ASP A 296 10.67 -16.64 2.91
C ASP A 296 11.89 -17.52 3.23
N LYS A 297 11.76 -18.37 4.27
CA LYS A 297 12.89 -19.16 4.80
C LYS A 297 13.26 -20.38 3.95
N LEU A 298 12.44 -20.78 2.98
CA LEU A 298 12.57 -22.10 2.39
C LEU A 298 12.92 -22.14 0.90
N ASP A 299 12.30 -21.34 -0.01
CA ASP A 299 12.48 -21.60 -1.44
C ASP A 299 12.50 -20.37 -2.37
N GLY A 300 12.47 -19.15 -1.87
CA GLY A 300 12.45 -17.94 -2.72
C GLY A 300 11.16 -17.71 -3.52
N GLU A 301 10.07 -18.45 -3.21
CA GLU A 301 8.79 -18.33 -3.93
C GLU A 301 8.19 -16.92 -3.84
N ARG A 302 8.29 -16.27 -2.68
CA ARG A 302 7.79 -14.89 -2.50
C ARG A 302 8.59 -13.87 -3.29
N LYS A 303 9.91 -14.07 -3.37
CA LYS A 303 10.77 -13.25 -4.22
C LYS A 303 10.38 -13.37 -5.69
N GLY A 304 10.06 -14.59 -6.13
CA GLY A 304 9.52 -14.85 -7.46
C GLY A 304 8.19 -14.14 -7.70
N ILE A 305 7.29 -14.10 -6.71
CA ILE A 305 6.03 -13.35 -6.78
C ILE A 305 6.28 -11.85 -6.89
N ILE A 306 7.17 -11.27 -6.07
CA ILE A 306 7.53 -9.83 -6.14
C ILE A 306 8.10 -9.49 -7.51
N ARG A 307 9.06 -10.30 -7.99
CA ARG A 307 9.66 -10.10 -9.31
C ARG A 307 8.59 -10.12 -10.41
N LYS A 308 7.72 -11.12 -10.40
CA LYS A 308 6.61 -11.21 -11.35
C LYS A 308 5.68 -9.99 -11.30
N ILE A 309 5.33 -9.51 -10.09
CA ILE A 309 4.50 -8.32 -9.94
C ILE A 309 5.23 -7.08 -10.46
N ALA A 310 6.52 -6.94 -10.20
CA ALA A 310 7.32 -5.82 -10.69
C ALA A 310 7.42 -5.82 -12.22
N GLU A 311 7.62 -6.98 -12.84
CA GLU A 311 7.73 -7.16 -14.29
C GLU A 311 6.39 -6.98 -15.02
N GLU A 312 5.35 -7.70 -14.58
CA GLU A 312 4.05 -7.73 -15.25
C GLU A 312 3.07 -6.65 -14.75
N GLY A 313 3.43 -5.90 -13.68
CA GLY A 313 2.55 -4.92 -13.04
C GLY A 313 1.36 -5.53 -12.30
N GLN A 314 1.15 -6.85 -12.37
CA GLN A 314 -0.02 -7.55 -11.82
C GLN A 314 0.22 -9.05 -11.63
N ILE A 315 -0.68 -9.67 -10.86
CA ILE A 315 -0.71 -11.12 -10.64
C ILE A 315 -2.16 -11.62 -10.54
N SER A 316 -2.43 -12.83 -11.04
CA SER A 316 -3.72 -13.48 -10.84
C SER A 316 -3.68 -14.39 -9.61
N ALA A 317 -4.43 -14.06 -8.57
CA ALA A 317 -4.44 -14.78 -7.30
C ALA A 317 -5.84 -14.91 -6.70
N GLN A 318 -6.00 -15.84 -5.78
CA GLN A 318 -7.14 -15.88 -4.89
C GLN A 318 -6.93 -14.87 -3.76
N LEU A 319 -7.98 -14.11 -3.44
CA LEU A 319 -7.96 -13.23 -2.27
C LEU A 319 -8.59 -13.96 -1.08
N TYR A 320 -7.84 -14.07 -0.01
CA TYR A 320 -8.29 -14.65 1.26
C TYR A 320 -8.80 -13.53 2.18
N GLU A 321 -10.02 -13.68 2.66
CA GLU A 321 -10.66 -12.66 3.52
C GLU A 321 -10.16 -12.68 4.96
N SER A 322 -9.68 -13.85 5.41
CA SER A 322 -9.04 -14.07 6.69
C SER A 322 -8.09 -15.25 6.59
N PHE A 323 -7.05 -15.26 7.38
CA PHE A 323 -6.10 -16.36 7.50
C PHE A 323 -5.34 -16.26 8.82
N SER A 324 -4.94 -17.42 9.34
CA SER A 324 -4.13 -17.49 10.54
C SER A 324 -2.69 -17.07 10.25
N ALA A 325 -1.97 -16.64 11.28
CA ALA A 325 -0.54 -16.35 11.13
C ALA A 325 0.28 -17.57 10.73
N TYR A 326 -0.19 -18.78 11.08
CA TYR A 326 0.40 -20.03 10.61
C TYR A 326 0.39 -20.17 9.07
N GLN A 327 -0.57 -19.54 8.42
CA GLN A 327 -0.67 -19.55 6.96
C GLN A 327 0.17 -18.47 6.28
N ILE A 328 0.62 -17.46 7.03
CA ILE A 328 1.45 -16.36 6.47
C ILE A 328 2.67 -16.87 5.69
N PRO A 329 3.42 -17.91 6.13
CA PRO A 329 4.56 -18.41 5.35
C PRO A 329 4.19 -19.00 3.99
N LYS A 330 2.92 -19.37 3.77
CA LYS A 330 2.49 -19.95 2.49
C LYS A 330 2.50 -18.92 1.36
N ALA A 331 3.11 -19.27 0.24
CA ALA A 331 3.21 -18.39 -0.92
C ALA A 331 1.85 -17.97 -1.48
N GLU A 332 0.83 -18.84 -1.38
CA GLU A 332 -0.54 -18.56 -1.84
C GLU A 332 -1.24 -17.42 -1.08
N ILE A 333 -0.87 -17.18 0.19
CA ILE A 333 -1.42 -16.11 1.04
C ILE A 333 -0.75 -14.77 0.74
N PHE A 334 0.47 -14.78 0.22
CA PHE A 334 1.29 -13.59 0.06
C PHE A 334 0.65 -12.49 -0.81
N PRO A 335 -0.01 -12.77 -1.95
CA PRO A 335 -0.74 -11.76 -2.70
C PRO A 335 -1.87 -11.08 -1.90
N SER A 336 -2.54 -11.83 -1.00
CA SER A 336 -3.57 -11.25 -0.12
C SER A 336 -2.95 -10.30 0.91
N LEU A 337 -1.80 -10.64 1.48
CA LEU A 337 -1.05 -9.73 2.35
C LEU A 337 -0.67 -8.45 1.62
N LEU A 338 -0.10 -8.56 0.41
CA LEU A 338 0.27 -7.40 -0.40
C LEU A 338 -0.95 -6.51 -0.70
N PHE A 339 -2.11 -7.11 -0.97
CA PHE A 339 -3.37 -6.38 -1.17
C PHE A 339 -3.79 -5.60 0.08
N TYR A 340 -3.87 -6.23 1.24
CA TYR A 340 -4.28 -5.56 2.47
C TYR A 340 -3.29 -4.49 2.94
N TYR A 341 -2.00 -4.66 2.64
CA TYR A 341 -1.00 -3.62 2.90
C TYR A 341 -1.00 -2.48 1.85
N GLY A 342 -1.86 -2.56 0.83
CA GLY A 342 -1.97 -1.54 -0.22
C GLY A 342 -0.89 -1.59 -1.29
N MET A 343 -0.11 -2.68 -1.32
CA MET A 343 0.89 -2.94 -2.37
C MET A 343 0.25 -3.45 -3.66
N LEU A 344 -0.97 -3.98 -3.59
CA LEU A 344 -1.78 -4.40 -4.72
C LEU A 344 -3.20 -3.87 -4.58
N THR A 345 -3.89 -3.75 -5.70
CA THR A 345 -5.30 -3.36 -5.81
C THR A 345 -6.03 -4.29 -6.78
N ILE A 346 -7.36 -4.36 -6.71
CA ILE A 346 -8.15 -5.16 -7.66
C ILE A 346 -8.24 -4.42 -8.99
N LYS A 347 -7.72 -5.02 -10.06
CA LYS A 347 -7.77 -4.50 -11.45
C LYS A 347 -8.80 -5.22 -12.30
N GLY A 348 -9.14 -6.47 -11.98
CA GLY A 348 -10.04 -7.27 -12.79
C GLY A 348 -10.24 -8.67 -12.23
N THR A 349 -10.77 -9.55 -13.09
CA THR A 349 -11.02 -10.96 -12.78
C THR A 349 -10.52 -11.87 -13.89
N ARG A 350 -10.02 -13.04 -13.51
CA ARG A 350 -9.65 -14.09 -14.46
C ARG A 350 -10.19 -15.44 -13.96
N GLY A 351 -11.35 -15.83 -14.48
CA GLY A 351 -12.08 -16.99 -13.95
C GLY A 351 -12.50 -16.77 -12.49
N SER A 352 -12.12 -17.68 -11.60
CA SER A 352 -12.38 -17.59 -10.16
C SER A 352 -11.37 -16.71 -9.40
N LYS A 353 -10.25 -16.34 -10.03
CA LYS A 353 -9.19 -15.52 -9.43
C LYS A 353 -9.42 -14.04 -9.68
N LEU A 354 -8.88 -13.20 -8.79
CA LEU A 354 -8.77 -11.77 -9.02
C LEU A 354 -7.45 -11.46 -9.77
N VAL A 355 -7.49 -10.44 -10.61
CA VAL A 355 -6.29 -9.79 -11.12
C VAL A 355 -5.95 -8.68 -10.17
N LEU A 356 -4.85 -8.86 -9.45
CA LEU A 356 -4.31 -7.90 -8.48
C LEU A 356 -3.13 -7.19 -9.14
N GLY A 357 -3.17 -5.86 -9.21
CA GLY A 357 -2.13 -5.06 -9.86
C GLY A 357 -1.57 -3.97 -8.97
N ILE A 358 -0.43 -3.42 -9.36
CA ILE A 358 0.18 -2.27 -8.69
C ILE A 358 -0.77 -1.08 -8.84
N PRO A 359 -1.18 -0.41 -7.75
CA PRO A 359 -2.15 0.68 -7.83
C PRO A 359 -1.61 1.91 -8.57
N ASN A 360 -0.40 2.36 -8.25
CA ASN A 360 0.14 3.63 -8.70
C ASN A 360 1.68 3.66 -8.66
N ASN A 361 2.26 4.78 -9.10
CA ASN A 361 3.71 4.97 -9.21
C ASN A 361 4.41 4.99 -7.85
N ASN A 362 3.76 5.49 -6.78
CA ASN A 362 4.33 5.43 -5.43
C ASN A 362 4.62 3.97 -5.02
N VAL A 363 3.63 3.10 -5.19
CA VAL A 363 3.80 1.67 -4.87
C VAL A 363 4.76 1.00 -5.85
N ARG A 364 4.73 1.38 -7.12
CA ARG A 364 5.64 0.87 -8.16
C ARG A 364 7.11 1.13 -7.82
N LYS A 365 7.45 2.36 -7.40
CA LYS A 365 8.81 2.71 -6.95
C LYS A 365 9.26 1.83 -5.76
N GLN A 366 8.33 1.39 -4.89
CA GLN A 366 8.66 0.49 -3.78
C GLN A 366 9.04 -0.93 -4.25
N TYR A 367 8.34 -1.48 -5.25
CA TYR A 367 8.73 -2.77 -5.87
C TYR A 367 10.11 -2.70 -6.52
N TYR A 368 10.39 -1.62 -7.22
CA TYR A 368 11.67 -1.44 -7.92
C TYR A 368 12.84 -1.21 -6.95
N GLY A 369 12.61 -0.42 -5.90
CA GLY A 369 13.62 -0.26 -4.84
C GLY A 369 13.96 -1.57 -4.13
N TYR A 370 12.99 -2.48 -3.97
CA TYR A 370 13.27 -3.82 -3.46
C TYR A 370 14.16 -4.63 -4.42
N LEU A 371 13.88 -4.60 -5.73
CA LEU A 371 14.71 -5.28 -6.74
C LEU A 371 16.12 -4.69 -6.79
N GLU A 372 16.25 -3.37 -6.72
CA GLU A 372 17.55 -2.69 -6.66
C GLU A 372 18.38 -3.20 -5.49
N GLU A 373 17.82 -3.28 -4.29
CA GLU A 373 18.54 -3.78 -3.12
C GLU A 373 18.97 -5.24 -3.27
N GLU A 374 18.16 -6.09 -3.91
CA GLU A 374 18.57 -7.46 -4.23
C GLU A 374 19.78 -7.50 -5.18
N TYR A 375 19.85 -6.60 -6.15
CA TYR A 375 21.00 -6.50 -7.05
C TYR A 375 22.21 -5.87 -6.37
N GLN A 376 22.03 -4.81 -5.58
CA GLN A 376 23.10 -4.19 -4.79
C GLN A 376 23.74 -5.16 -3.79
N ALA A 377 22.96 -6.08 -3.22
CA ALA A 377 23.48 -7.13 -2.34
C ALA A 377 24.41 -8.13 -3.07
N LYS A 378 24.31 -8.27 -4.40
CA LYS A 378 25.16 -9.12 -5.22
C LYS A 378 26.44 -8.40 -5.67
N SER A 379 26.33 -7.14 -6.05
CA SER A 379 27.46 -6.29 -6.47
C SER A 379 27.09 -4.83 -6.36
N TYR A 380 28.03 -4.01 -5.89
CA TYR A 380 27.83 -2.55 -5.80
C TYR A 380 27.67 -1.92 -7.19
N VAL A 381 26.64 -1.12 -7.35
CA VAL A 381 26.41 -0.25 -8.51
C VAL A 381 26.36 1.19 -8.02
N ASP A 382 27.16 2.07 -8.60
CA ASP A 382 27.17 3.49 -8.23
C ASP A 382 25.92 4.20 -8.78
N THR A 383 24.94 4.37 -7.91
CA THR A 383 23.67 5.00 -8.28
C THR A 383 23.78 6.52 -8.45
N ASN A 384 24.78 7.19 -7.82
CA ASN A 384 25.02 8.60 -8.02
C ASN A 384 25.52 8.86 -9.44
N GLN A 385 26.49 8.06 -9.90
CA GLN A 385 26.96 8.16 -11.28
C GLN A 385 25.83 7.89 -12.30
N LEU A 386 24.95 6.94 -11.97
CA LEU A 386 23.81 6.64 -12.84
C LEU A 386 22.83 7.82 -12.91
N THR A 387 22.64 8.56 -11.81
CA THR A 387 21.79 9.76 -11.79
C THR A 387 22.35 10.86 -12.71
N ASP A 388 23.68 11.05 -12.75
CA ASP A 388 24.33 11.98 -13.67
C ASP A 388 24.07 11.59 -15.14
N TYR A 389 24.15 10.32 -15.46
CA TYR A 389 23.82 9.81 -16.80
C TYR A 389 22.35 10.03 -17.17
N TYR A 390 21.42 9.92 -16.23
CA TYR A 390 20.00 10.24 -16.51
C TYR A 390 19.79 11.72 -16.81
N TYR A 391 20.54 12.61 -16.14
CA TYR A 391 20.52 14.03 -16.50
C TYR A 391 20.99 14.25 -17.94
N ASP A 392 22.13 13.65 -18.32
CA ASP A 392 22.67 13.74 -19.68
C ASP A 392 21.70 13.17 -20.73
N MET A 393 21.03 12.06 -20.42
CA MET A 393 19.98 11.49 -21.26
C MET A 393 18.80 12.48 -21.40
N ALA A 394 18.34 13.08 -20.31
CA ALA A 394 17.15 13.93 -20.31
C ALA A 394 17.34 15.24 -21.06
N TYR A 395 18.50 15.87 -20.94
CA TYR A 395 18.73 17.23 -21.45
C TYR A 395 19.63 17.30 -22.68
N ASP A 396 20.58 16.38 -22.82
CA ASP A 396 21.59 16.38 -23.90
C ASP A 396 21.41 15.26 -24.92
N GLY A 397 20.55 14.27 -24.62
CA GLY A 397 20.37 13.09 -25.49
C GLY A 397 21.57 12.12 -25.48
N LYS A 398 22.46 12.23 -24.49
CA LYS A 398 23.65 11.37 -24.36
C LYS A 398 23.29 10.09 -23.61
N TRP A 399 22.77 9.13 -24.30
CA TRP A 399 22.24 7.89 -23.74
C TRP A 399 23.27 6.76 -23.66
N GLU A 400 24.32 6.80 -24.48
CA GLU A 400 25.20 5.67 -24.72
C GLU A 400 25.99 5.26 -23.46
N GLU A 401 26.54 6.22 -22.73
CA GLU A 401 27.33 5.99 -21.53
C GLU A 401 26.47 5.42 -20.39
N GLY A 402 25.28 5.94 -20.18
CA GLY A 402 24.35 5.49 -19.14
C GLY A 402 23.87 4.04 -19.39
N LEU A 403 23.44 3.74 -20.60
CA LEU A 403 22.99 2.39 -20.95
C LEU A 403 24.14 1.37 -20.94
N ARG A 404 25.34 1.77 -21.35
CA ARG A 404 26.56 0.92 -21.27
C ARG A 404 26.93 0.66 -19.81
N PHE A 405 26.90 1.68 -18.96
CA PHE A 405 27.14 1.53 -17.53
C PHE A 405 26.18 0.50 -16.90
N MET A 406 24.89 0.57 -17.24
CA MET A 406 23.90 -0.41 -16.77
C MET A 406 24.19 -1.82 -17.27
N ALA A 407 24.56 -1.98 -18.54
CA ALA A 407 24.91 -3.27 -19.12
C ALA A 407 26.14 -3.89 -18.44
N ASP A 408 27.17 -3.09 -18.16
CA ASP A 408 28.38 -3.53 -17.46
C ASP A 408 28.09 -3.89 -16.00
N ALA A 409 27.20 -3.14 -15.34
CA ALA A 409 26.73 -3.47 -13.99
C ALA A 409 25.95 -4.79 -13.97
N TYR A 410 25.06 -5.01 -14.95
CA TYR A 410 24.35 -6.28 -15.10
C TYR A 410 25.29 -7.47 -15.27
N ALA A 411 26.33 -7.33 -16.08
CA ALA A 411 27.32 -8.40 -16.26
C ALA A 411 28.04 -8.78 -14.96
N LYS A 412 28.23 -7.83 -14.03
CA LYS A 412 28.86 -8.07 -12.72
C LYS A 412 27.94 -8.80 -11.72
N VAL A 413 26.62 -8.52 -11.77
CA VAL A 413 25.66 -9.12 -10.82
C VAL A 413 25.11 -10.47 -11.29
N SER A 414 25.27 -10.79 -12.58
CA SER A 414 24.74 -12.01 -13.19
C SER A 414 25.59 -13.24 -12.87
N SER A 415 24.94 -14.38 -12.70
CA SER A 415 25.56 -15.66 -12.43
C SER A 415 25.15 -16.72 -13.45
N ILE A 416 25.85 -17.87 -13.47
CA ILE A 416 25.56 -19.01 -14.37
C ILE A 416 24.12 -19.53 -14.16
N ARG A 417 23.54 -19.41 -12.94
CA ARG A 417 22.16 -19.81 -12.63
C ARG A 417 21.12 -18.90 -13.27
N ASP A 418 21.47 -17.63 -13.52
CA ASP A 418 20.59 -16.64 -14.13
C ASP A 418 20.43 -16.87 -15.65
N GLY A 419 21.23 -17.75 -16.27
CA GLY A 419 21.21 -18.02 -17.70
C GLY A 419 19.99 -18.78 -18.22
N ILE A 420 19.15 -19.36 -17.35
CA ILE A 420 17.94 -20.09 -17.74
C ILE A 420 16.79 -19.10 -18.03
N GLU A 421 16.80 -17.94 -17.39
CA GLU A 421 15.82 -16.85 -17.55
C GLU A 421 16.52 -15.53 -17.92
N ALA A 422 17.51 -15.60 -18.79
CA ALA A 422 18.45 -14.50 -19.06
C ALA A 422 17.75 -13.19 -19.48
N GLU A 423 16.73 -13.27 -20.33
CA GLU A 423 15.98 -12.12 -20.80
C GLU A 423 15.16 -11.46 -19.68
N ARG A 424 14.42 -12.24 -18.90
CA ARG A 424 13.65 -11.73 -17.75
C ARG A 424 14.55 -11.14 -16.67
N ASN A 425 15.69 -11.75 -16.40
CA ASN A 425 16.63 -11.22 -15.42
C ASN A 425 17.24 -9.89 -15.88
N LEU A 426 17.53 -9.76 -17.18
CA LEU A 426 17.99 -8.51 -17.77
C LEU A 426 16.91 -7.42 -17.68
N GLN A 427 15.67 -7.72 -18.09
CA GLN A 427 14.55 -6.81 -17.98
C GLN A 427 14.31 -6.37 -16.53
N GLY A 428 14.32 -7.31 -15.57
CA GLY A 428 14.18 -7.01 -14.14
C GLY A 428 15.28 -6.08 -13.61
N PHE A 429 16.53 -6.28 -14.04
CA PHE A 429 17.66 -5.41 -13.69
C PHE A 429 17.46 -4.00 -14.27
N PHE A 430 17.21 -3.89 -15.57
CA PHE A 430 16.97 -2.60 -16.21
C PHE A 430 15.78 -1.89 -15.61
N MET A 431 14.70 -2.61 -15.30
CA MET A 431 13.53 -2.05 -14.64
C MET A 431 13.87 -1.43 -13.28
N ALA A 432 14.66 -2.13 -12.44
CA ALA A 432 15.06 -1.62 -11.13
C ALA A 432 15.87 -0.32 -11.26
N TYR A 433 16.86 -0.30 -12.13
CA TYR A 433 17.76 0.85 -12.26
C TYR A 433 17.20 1.99 -13.10
N LEU A 434 16.46 1.74 -14.18
CA LEU A 434 15.78 2.78 -14.94
C LEU A 434 14.75 3.58 -14.12
N ASN A 435 14.24 3.02 -13.03
CA ASN A 435 13.30 3.73 -12.15
C ASN A 435 13.97 4.54 -11.03
N LEU A 436 15.30 4.58 -10.98
CA LEU A 436 16.04 5.50 -10.10
C LEU A 436 16.12 6.92 -10.66
N ASN A 437 15.73 7.12 -11.92
CA ASN A 437 15.65 8.45 -12.52
C ASN A 437 14.39 9.19 -12.05
N ASP A 438 14.43 10.52 -12.09
CA ASP A 438 13.31 11.40 -11.80
C ASP A 438 12.68 12.01 -13.07
N TYR A 439 13.38 11.94 -14.19
CA TYR A 439 13.01 12.61 -15.46
C TYR A 439 12.00 11.86 -16.30
N TYR A 440 11.80 10.56 -16.01
CA TYR A 440 10.98 9.66 -16.82
C TYR A 440 10.06 8.78 -15.99
N TYR A 441 8.88 8.57 -16.51
CA TYR A 441 8.06 7.42 -16.12
C TYR A 441 8.46 6.21 -16.97
N THR A 442 9.07 5.21 -16.37
CA THR A 442 9.44 3.98 -17.07
C THR A 442 8.20 3.11 -17.25
N ALA A 443 7.77 2.92 -18.50
CA ALA A 443 6.68 2.03 -18.86
C ALA A 443 7.24 0.72 -19.43
N PRO A 444 7.27 -0.38 -18.64
CA PRO A 444 7.65 -1.69 -19.15
C PRO A 444 6.51 -2.29 -19.96
N GLU A 445 6.85 -3.12 -20.94
CA GLU A 445 5.90 -3.89 -21.76
C GLU A 445 4.73 -3.03 -22.27
N LEU A 446 5.03 -1.80 -22.72
CA LEU A 446 4.00 -0.93 -23.28
C LEU A 446 3.53 -1.46 -24.63
N GLU A 447 2.21 -1.70 -24.77
CA GLU A 447 1.61 -2.11 -26.02
C GLU A 447 1.63 -0.97 -27.03
N LEU A 448 2.34 -1.19 -28.13
CA LEU A 448 2.49 -0.27 -29.25
C LEU A 448 2.29 -1.03 -30.56
N ASN A 449 1.26 -0.67 -31.32
CA ASN A 449 1.03 -1.17 -32.67
C ASN A 449 1.06 -2.71 -32.81
N HIS A 450 0.30 -3.41 -31.92
CA HIS A 450 0.18 -4.88 -31.84
C HIS A 450 1.45 -5.62 -31.35
N GLY A 451 2.38 -4.92 -30.72
CA GLY A 451 3.54 -5.50 -30.04
C GLY A 451 3.82 -4.78 -28.72
N TYR A 452 4.77 -5.28 -27.98
CA TYR A 452 5.18 -4.73 -26.68
C TYR A 452 6.65 -4.31 -26.77
N CYS A 453 6.97 -3.03 -26.49
CA CYS A 453 8.36 -2.63 -26.31
C CYS A 453 8.82 -2.96 -24.90
N ASP A 454 10.10 -3.32 -24.73
CA ASP A 454 10.60 -3.68 -23.40
C ASP A 454 10.49 -2.50 -22.43
N PHE A 455 10.92 -1.29 -22.84
CA PHE A 455 10.76 -0.08 -22.03
C PHE A 455 10.48 1.14 -22.90
N PHE A 456 9.55 1.97 -22.44
CA PHE A 456 9.44 3.33 -22.88
C PHE A 456 9.72 4.27 -21.70
N LEU A 457 10.73 5.14 -21.84
CA LEU A 457 11.01 6.22 -20.91
C LEU A 457 10.19 7.44 -21.34
N LEU A 458 9.03 7.58 -20.69
CA LEU A 458 8.06 8.66 -20.93
C LEU A 458 8.53 9.93 -20.22
N PRO A 459 8.67 11.08 -20.89
CA PRO A 459 9.17 12.28 -20.26
C PRO A 459 8.18 12.82 -19.22
N ASP A 460 8.67 13.17 -18.04
CA ASP A 460 7.90 13.88 -17.02
C ASP A 460 8.03 15.40 -17.24
N LEU A 461 7.24 15.93 -18.15
CA LEU A 461 7.26 17.37 -18.47
C LEU A 461 6.50 18.23 -17.47
N THR A 462 5.79 17.63 -16.52
CA THR A 462 5.14 18.35 -15.43
C THR A 462 6.17 18.89 -14.43
N HIS A 463 7.20 18.10 -14.14
CA HIS A 463 8.20 18.44 -13.14
C HIS A 463 9.54 18.85 -13.74
N TYR A 464 9.89 18.38 -14.94
CA TYR A 464 11.19 18.57 -15.57
C TYR A 464 11.09 19.01 -17.02
N ALA A 465 11.95 19.92 -17.46
CA ALA A 465 12.04 20.35 -18.85
C ALA A 465 12.85 19.34 -19.71
N THR A 466 12.49 18.07 -19.62
CA THR A 466 13.12 16.96 -20.35
C THR A 466 12.97 17.15 -21.86
N LYS A 467 14.05 16.97 -22.63
CA LYS A 467 14.08 17.22 -24.09
C LYS A 467 14.03 15.93 -24.91
N HIS A 468 14.34 14.79 -24.30
CA HIS A 468 14.51 13.51 -24.98
C HIS A 468 13.63 12.44 -24.33
N SER A 469 13.18 11.46 -25.12
CA SER A 469 12.44 10.27 -24.68
C SER A 469 13.00 9.03 -25.38
N TYR A 470 12.77 7.84 -24.82
CA TYR A 470 13.47 6.64 -25.26
C TYR A 470 12.54 5.44 -25.38
N ILE A 471 12.64 4.70 -26.49
CA ILE A 471 12.17 3.32 -26.59
C ILE A 471 13.41 2.42 -26.53
N LEU A 472 13.45 1.49 -25.59
CA LEU A 472 14.52 0.53 -25.43
C LEU A 472 14.00 -0.87 -25.74
N GLU A 473 14.76 -1.61 -26.54
CA GLU A 473 14.50 -3.00 -26.90
C GLU A 473 15.72 -3.86 -26.50
N LEU A 474 15.50 -4.83 -25.62
CA LEU A 474 16.53 -5.71 -25.11
C LEU A 474 16.43 -7.09 -25.79
N LYS A 475 17.53 -7.58 -26.31
CA LYS A 475 17.59 -8.90 -26.94
C LYS A 475 18.70 -9.74 -26.31
N VAL A 476 18.36 -10.95 -25.93
CA VAL A 476 19.32 -11.88 -25.31
C VAL A 476 19.38 -13.17 -26.11
N LEU A 477 20.58 -13.62 -26.41
CA LEU A 477 20.84 -14.96 -26.94
C LEU A 477 21.80 -15.72 -26.02
N PRO A 478 21.55 -17.00 -25.77
CA PRO A 478 22.53 -17.86 -25.13
C PRO A 478 23.83 -17.90 -25.94
N LYS A 479 24.98 -17.99 -25.27
CA LYS A 479 26.31 -18.02 -25.92
C LYS A 479 26.41 -19.03 -27.06
N LYS A 480 25.81 -20.21 -26.90
CA LYS A 480 25.82 -21.29 -27.91
C LYS A 480 25.08 -20.96 -29.19
N ASP A 481 24.08 -20.07 -29.12
CA ASP A 481 23.20 -19.70 -30.24
C ASP A 481 23.57 -18.36 -30.86
N PHE A 482 24.45 -17.58 -30.22
CA PHE A 482 24.74 -16.20 -30.57
C PHE A 482 25.31 -16.06 -32.00
N GLU A 483 26.37 -16.79 -32.33
CA GLU A 483 26.99 -16.69 -33.66
C GLU A 483 26.04 -17.04 -34.80
N ALA A 484 25.10 -17.97 -34.55
CA ALA A 484 24.19 -18.43 -35.58
C ALA A 484 22.94 -17.54 -35.77
N LYS A 485 22.48 -16.86 -34.70
CA LYS A 485 21.18 -16.20 -34.70
C LYS A 485 21.23 -14.70 -34.41
N ALA A 486 22.40 -14.14 -34.06
CA ALA A 486 22.50 -12.76 -33.62
C ALA A 486 22.02 -11.76 -34.68
N GLU A 487 22.41 -11.93 -35.95
CA GLU A 487 22.04 -11.01 -37.00
C GLU A 487 20.53 -11.12 -37.34
N GLU A 488 19.98 -12.32 -37.38
CA GLU A 488 18.53 -12.51 -37.60
C GLU A 488 17.71 -11.85 -36.50
N GLN A 489 18.07 -12.07 -35.22
CA GLN A 489 17.42 -11.45 -34.08
C GLN A 489 17.54 -9.93 -34.12
N TRP A 490 18.70 -9.41 -34.53
CA TRP A 490 18.92 -7.97 -34.67
C TRP A 490 18.00 -7.36 -35.70
N GLN A 491 17.88 -7.94 -36.89
CA GLN A 491 17.01 -7.45 -37.96
C GLN A 491 15.53 -7.48 -37.54
N GLN A 492 15.09 -8.52 -36.82
CA GLN A 492 13.76 -8.59 -36.24
C GLN A 492 13.53 -7.47 -35.23
N ALA A 493 14.48 -7.19 -34.35
CA ALA A 493 14.39 -6.10 -33.37
C ALA A 493 14.33 -4.72 -34.04
N VAL A 494 15.11 -4.51 -35.12
CA VAL A 494 15.05 -3.26 -35.93
C VAL A 494 13.67 -3.05 -36.51
N GLU A 495 13.05 -4.10 -37.06
CA GLU A 495 11.71 -3.99 -37.61
C GLU A 495 10.67 -3.73 -36.50
N GLN A 496 10.77 -4.43 -35.36
CA GLN A 496 9.89 -4.25 -34.20
C GLN A 496 9.93 -2.82 -33.66
N ILE A 497 11.12 -2.27 -33.39
CA ILE A 497 11.25 -0.93 -32.79
C ILE A 497 10.76 0.17 -33.73
N ARG A 498 10.91 -0.03 -35.05
CA ARG A 498 10.33 0.87 -36.06
C ARG A 498 8.80 0.84 -36.08
N GLN A 499 8.22 -0.35 -35.98
CA GLN A 499 6.77 -0.51 -35.87
C GLN A 499 6.21 0.14 -34.59
N TYR A 500 6.92 -0.01 -33.45
CA TYR A 500 6.53 0.64 -32.19
C TYR A 500 6.56 2.15 -32.32
N ALA A 501 7.65 2.72 -32.85
CA ALA A 501 7.81 4.15 -33.01
C ALA A 501 6.79 4.78 -33.97
N ALA A 502 6.29 4.01 -34.92
CA ALA A 502 5.25 4.45 -35.87
C ALA A 502 3.82 4.43 -35.29
N ALA A 503 3.64 3.93 -34.06
CA ALA A 503 2.31 3.90 -33.45
C ALA A 503 1.79 5.32 -33.17
N PRO A 504 0.54 5.66 -33.55
CA PRO A 504 -0.01 7.02 -33.35
C PRO A 504 0.04 7.49 -31.90
N ARG A 505 -0.02 6.56 -30.97
CA ARG A 505 0.05 6.82 -29.54
C ARG A 505 1.42 7.37 -29.10
N VAL A 506 2.50 7.01 -29.79
CA VAL A 506 3.87 7.43 -29.44
C VAL A 506 4.03 8.94 -29.56
N GLU A 507 3.40 9.57 -30.54
CA GLU A 507 3.44 11.03 -30.72
C GLU A 507 2.85 11.75 -29.48
N ALA A 508 1.74 11.25 -28.95
CA ALA A 508 1.16 11.80 -27.73
C ALA A 508 2.04 11.50 -26.49
N LEU A 509 2.65 10.31 -26.43
CA LEU A 509 3.45 9.88 -25.29
C LEU A 509 4.79 10.60 -25.17
N ARG A 510 5.45 10.92 -26.31
CA ARG A 510 6.72 11.66 -26.30
C ARG A 510 6.54 13.16 -26.02
N GLN A 511 5.33 13.68 -26.07
CA GLN A 511 4.97 15.06 -25.71
C GLN A 511 5.86 16.13 -26.38
N GLY A 512 6.26 15.94 -27.63
CA GLY A 512 7.12 16.89 -28.38
C GLY A 512 8.63 16.74 -28.13
N THR A 513 9.07 15.83 -27.26
CA THR A 513 10.50 15.52 -27.05
C THR A 513 11.11 14.78 -28.24
N THR A 514 12.44 14.78 -28.36
CA THR A 514 13.14 13.96 -29.33
C THR A 514 13.11 12.50 -28.93
N LEU A 515 12.54 11.63 -29.77
CA LEU A 515 12.45 10.20 -29.51
C LEU A 515 13.68 9.45 -30.00
N HIS A 516 14.36 8.76 -29.11
CA HIS A 516 15.45 7.82 -29.40
C HIS A 516 14.95 6.38 -29.39
N LYS A 517 15.40 5.57 -30.35
CA LYS A 517 15.02 4.16 -30.52
C LYS A 517 16.26 3.31 -30.40
N ILE A 518 16.46 2.64 -29.30
CA ILE A 518 17.73 1.97 -28.98
C ILE A 518 17.50 0.48 -28.83
N ILE A 519 18.33 -0.31 -29.51
CA ILE A 519 18.37 -1.77 -29.36
C ILE A 519 19.66 -2.14 -28.67
N MET A 520 19.56 -3.03 -27.65
CA MET A 520 20.68 -3.59 -26.94
C MET A 520 20.64 -5.12 -27.06
N GLN A 521 21.69 -5.70 -27.65
CA GLN A 521 21.81 -7.15 -27.84
C GLN A 521 22.91 -7.76 -27.00
N PHE A 522 22.56 -8.82 -26.26
CA PHE A 522 23.40 -9.48 -25.30
C PHE A 522 23.68 -10.93 -25.69
N GLU A 523 24.95 -11.35 -25.51
CA GLU A 523 25.36 -12.74 -25.48
C GLU A 523 25.38 -13.21 -24.00
N GLY A 524 24.35 -13.92 -23.58
CA GLY A 524 24.15 -14.20 -22.15
C GLY A 524 23.99 -12.89 -21.38
N TRP A 525 24.95 -12.55 -20.52
CA TRP A 525 24.94 -11.31 -19.75
C TRP A 525 25.86 -10.21 -20.29
N ASN A 526 26.56 -10.44 -21.40
CA ASN A 526 27.49 -9.47 -21.96
C ASN A 526 26.87 -8.69 -23.11
N LEU A 527 26.90 -7.37 -23.04
CA LEU A 527 26.49 -6.50 -24.12
C LEU A 527 27.43 -6.68 -25.32
N LYS A 528 26.87 -6.98 -26.49
CA LYS A 528 27.63 -7.16 -27.74
C LYS A 528 27.37 -6.05 -28.75
N ARG A 529 26.15 -5.60 -28.83
CA ARG A 529 25.74 -4.57 -29.78
C ARG A 529 24.73 -3.63 -29.14
N MET A 530 24.90 -2.33 -29.37
CA MET A 530 23.99 -1.30 -28.90
C MET A 530 23.99 -0.16 -29.93
N GLU A 531 22.84 0.12 -30.54
CA GLU A 531 22.72 1.12 -31.60
C GLU A 531 21.37 1.83 -31.52
N GLU A 532 21.39 3.11 -31.94
CA GLU A 532 20.18 3.88 -32.19
C GLU A 532 19.69 3.62 -33.63
N ILE A 533 18.38 3.39 -33.77
CA ILE A 533 17.71 3.10 -35.04
C ILE A 533 16.99 4.34 -35.52
N TYR A 534 17.40 4.87 -36.66
CA TYR A 534 16.86 6.08 -37.28
C TYR A 534 15.63 5.80 -38.15
#